data_60ee8a0719681accbac76b7836cbf08e
#
_entry.id   60ee8a0719681accbac76b7836cbf08e
#
_cell.length_a   1.000
_cell.length_b   1.000
_cell.length_c   1.000
_cell.angle_alpha   90.00
_cell.angle_beta   90.00
_cell.angle_gamma   90.00
#
_symmetry.space_group_name_H-M   'P 1'
#
loop_
_entity.id
_entity.type
_entity.pdbx_description
1 polymer ?
#
loop_
_entity_poly.entity_id
_entity_poly.type
_entity_poly.pdbx_seq_one_letter_code
_entity_poly.pdbx_strand_id
1 'polypeptide(L)'
;MVVVLLGSGHLHAEDIGCVSTTFRVLGANDKICVSAFDDPKVPGVTCHLSQARTGGIKGTIGVAEDPSRFALACRQVGPITVDLTKLPKEAEVFSEKTSLVFKETRVVRLVDLAHRTLVYLAYSTRVVEGSPFNSLSTVPVMRWEQ
;
A
#
# COMPACT_ATOMS: atom_id res chain seq x y z
N MET A 1 32.18 21.10 -9.84
CA MET A 1 30.91 20.73 -10.52
C MET A 1 30.30 19.58 -9.75
N VAL A 2 29.28 19.86 -8.94
CA VAL A 2 28.62 18.82 -8.14
C VAL A 2 27.47 18.29 -8.99
N VAL A 3 27.57 17.03 -9.42
CA VAL A 3 26.47 16.35 -10.11
C VAL A 3 25.53 15.87 -9.03
N VAL A 4 24.43 16.58 -8.83
CA VAL A 4 23.33 16.10 -8.02
C VAL A 4 22.58 15.06 -8.85
N LEU A 5 22.87 13.78 -8.59
CA LEU A 5 22.05 12.68 -9.09
C LEU A 5 20.72 12.76 -8.33
N LEU A 6 19.73 13.37 -8.95
CA LEU A 6 18.34 13.23 -8.53
C LEU A 6 17.95 11.77 -8.75
N GLY A 7 18.19 10.95 -7.72
CA GLY A 7 17.68 9.59 -7.71
C GLY A 7 16.16 9.65 -7.79
N SER A 8 15.60 9.14 -8.87
CA SER A 8 14.18 8.88 -8.98
C SER A 8 13.86 7.85 -7.90
N GLY A 9 13.41 8.33 -6.75
CA GLY A 9 12.99 7.46 -5.66
C GLY A 9 11.77 6.67 -6.10
N HIS A 10 12.00 5.46 -6.61
CA HIS A 10 10.92 4.51 -6.71
C HIS A 10 10.46 4.19 -5.30
N LEU A 11 9.19 4.49 -5.00
CA LEU A 11 8.56 4.10 -3.75
C LEU A 11 8.45 2.58 -3.73
N HIS A 12 9.42 1.94 -3.11
CA HIS A 12 9.37 0.53 -2.86
C HIS A 12 8.74 0.29 -1.49
N ALA A 13 7.74 -0.60 -1.45
CA ALA A 13 7.28 -1.14 -0.20
C ALA A 13 8.39 -2.00 0.42
N GLU A 14 8.61 -1.83 1.71
CA GLU A 14 9.51 -2.67 2.47
C GLU A 14 8.81 -3.97 2.82
N ASP A 15 9.44 -5.11 2.52
CA ASP A 15 8.91 -6.42 2.91
C ASP A 15 9.09 -6.62 4.41
N ILE A 16 7.98 -6.78 5.12
CA ILE A 16 7.98 -7.05 6.57
C ILE A 16 8.05 -8.56 6.82
N GLY A 17 7.27 -9.34 6.10
CA GLY A 17 7.28 -10.78 6.23
C GLY A 17 6.03 -11.43 5.67
N CYS A 18 6.05 -12.76 5.67
CA CYS A 18 4.93 -13.58 5.20
C CYS A 18 4.59 -14.66 6.21
N VAL A 19 3.31 -15.00 6.26
CA VAL A 19 2.80 -16.09 7.08
C VAL A 19 2.18 -17.13 6.15
N SER A 20 2.61 -18.39 6.28
CA SER A 20 2.01 -19.50 5.53
C SER A 20 0.63 -19.82 6.10
N THR A 21 -0.36 -19.91 5.24
CA THR A 21 -1.76 -20.15 5.63
C THR A 21 -2.22 -21.56 5.32
N THR A 22 -1.55 -22.26 4.40
CA THR A 22 -1.84 -23.65 4.09
C THR A 22 -0.54 -24.43 3.97
N PHE A 23 -0.58 -25.69 4.41
CA PHE A 23 0.51 -26.63 4.20
C PHE A 23 0.12 -27.61 3.09
N ARG A 24 0.96 -27.68 2.05
CA ARG A 24 0.80 -28.62 0.95
C ARG A 24 2.01 -29.55 0.90
N VAL A 25 1.77 -30.84 0.77
CA VAL A 25 2.82 -31.84 0.65
C VAL A 25 3.55 -31.71 -0.68
N LEU A 26 2.83 -31.31 -1.74
CA LEU A 26 3.36 -31.06 -3.06
C LEU A 26 2.97 -29.65 -3.48
N GLY A 27 3.97 -28.84 -3.80
CA GLY A 27 3.79 -27.45 -4.20
C GLY A 27 4.04 -26.46 -3.05
N ALA A 28 4.06 -25.18 -3.39
CA ALA A 28 4.28 -24.14 -2.41
C ALA A 28 3.00 -23.79 -1.65
N ASN A 29 3.15 -23.42 -0.38
CA ASN A 29 2.06 -23.02 0.48
C ASN A 29 1.50 -21.66 0.06
N ASP A 30 0.21 -21.48 0.27
CA ASP A 30 -0.39 -20.17 0.24
C ASP A 30 0.10 -19.38 1.46
N LYS A 31 0.31 -18.10 1.27
CA LYS A 31 0.82 -17.22 2.31
C LYS A 31 0.20 -15.84 2.23
N ILE A 32 0.20 -15.16 3.35
CA ILE A 32 -0.14 -13.74 3.41
C ILE A 32 1.14 -12.98 3.70
N CYS A 33 1.45 -12.02 2.86
CA CYS A 33 2.63 -11.18 2.98
C CYS A 33 2.25 -9.77 3.38
N VAL A 34 3.07 -9.18 4.24
CA VAL A 34 2.89 -7.80 4.72
C VAL A 34 4.06 -6.97 4.22
N SER A 35 3.73 -5.84 3.64
CA SER A 35 4.69 -4.80 3.25
C SER A 35 4.33 -3.48 3.91
N ALA A 36 5.31 -2.60 4.03
CA ALA A 36 5.12 -1.26 4.57
C ALA A 36 5.59 -0.22 3.57
N PHE A 37 4.90 0.90 3.53
CA PHE A 37 5.31 2.07 2.76
C PHE A 37 4.95 3.35 3.51
N ASP A 38 5.73 4.39 3.27
CA ASP A 38 5.47 5.71 3.83
C ASP A 38 4.76 6.59 2.80
N ASP A 39 3.95 7.52 3.27
CA ASP A 39 3.40 8.54 2.38
C ASP A 39 4.54 9.49 1.96
N PRO A 40 4.86 9.58 0.66
CA PRO A 40 6.01 10.37 0.21
C PRO A 40 5.85 11.88 0.39
N LYS A 41 4.62 12.35 0.54
CA LYS A 41 4.30 13.78 0.68
C LYS A 41 3.87 14.16 2.09
N VAL A 42 3.68 13.20 2.96
CA VAL A 42 3.30 13.42 4.35
C VAL A 42 4.25 12.62 5.26
N PRO A 43 5.45 13.14 5.53
CA PRO A 43 6.31 12.51 6.52
C PRO A 43 5.58 12.36 7.85
N GLY A 44 5.74 11.22 8.48
CA GLY A 44 5.05 10.88 9.73
C GLY A 44 3.86 9.92 9.56
N VAL A 45 3.59 9.45 8.34
CA VAL A 45 2.56 8.44 8.09
C VAL A 45 3.19 7.20 7.46
N THR A 46 2.94 6.05 8.06
CA THR A 46 3.30 4.73 7.53
C THR A 46 2.07 3.88 7.36
N CYS A 47 2.01 3.18 6.23
CA CYS A 47 0.96 2.22 5.91
C CYS A 47 1.53 0.82 5.86
N HIS A 48 0.76 -0.14 6.32
CA HIS A 48 1.02 -1.57 6.16
C HIS A 48 -0.06 -2.18 5.27
N LEU A 49 0.37 -2.97 4.31
CA LEU A 49 -0.50 -3.62 3.34
C LEU A 49 -0.29 -5.12 3.44
N SER A 50 -1.36 -5.87 3.67
CA SER A 50 -1.34 -7.33 3.62
C SER A 50 -1.98 -7.81 2.33
N GLN A 51 -1.34 -8.80 1.70
CA GLN A 51 -1.82 -9.39 0.46
C GLN A 51 -1.62 -10.90 0.49
N ALA A 52 -2.63 -11.63 0.00
CA ALA A 52 -2.47 -13.06 -0.23
C ALA A 52 -1.54 -13.28 -1.43
N ARG A 53 -0.63 -14.23 -1.27
CA ARG A 53 0.29 -14.64 -2.32
C ARG A 53 0.33 -16.15 -2.39
N THR A 54 0.34 -16.70 -3.62
CA THR A 54 0.55 -18.12 -3.85
C THR A 54 1.98 -18.34 -4.26
N GLY A 55 2.70 -19.17 -3.52
CA GLY A 55 4.04 -19.61 -3.89
C GLY A 55 3.98 -20.83 -4.80
N GLY A 56 5.05 -21.11 -5.55
CA GLY A 56 5.22 -22.31 -6.35
C GLY A 56 5.42 -22.06 -7.84
N ILE A 57 5.53 -23.16 -8.60
CA ILE A 57 5.89 -23.11 -10.02
C ILE A 57 4.82 -22.35 -10.84
N LYS A 58 3.58 -22.47 -10.47
CA LYS A 58 2.48 -21.69 -11.06
C LYS A 58 2.43 -20.27 -10.52
N GLY A 59 3.08 -20.03 -9.40
CA GLY A 59 3.23 -18.71 -8.79
C GLY A 59 4.62 -18.12 -9.03
N THR A 60 5.35 -18.54 -10.06
CA THR A 60 6.69 -18.04 -10.39
C THR A 60 6.78 -16.52 -10.46
N ILE A 61 5.65 -15.85 -10.46
CA ILE A 61 5.53 -14.40 -10.55
C ILE A 61 4.87 -13.82 -9.30
N GLY A 62 4.69 -14.63 -8.24
CA GLY A 62 4.06 -14.19 -7.00
C GLY A 62 2.60 -13.79 -7.15
N VAL A 63 1.90 -14.35 -8.13
CA VAL A 63 0.49 -14.05 -8.38
C VAL A 63 -0.37 -14.88 -7.44
N ALA A 64 -1.10 -14.23 -6.55
CA ALA A 64 -2.14 -14.88 -5.76
C ALA A 64 -3.32 -15.28 -6.65
N GLU A 65 -4.07 -16.30 -6.25
CA GLU A 65 -5.31 -16.67 -6.92
C GLU A 65 -6.28 -15.48 -7.01
N ASP A 66 -6.29 -14.66 -5.98
CA ASP A 66 -7.04 -13.40 -5.97
C ASP A 66 -6.17 -12.27 -5.39
N PRO A 67 -5.30 -11.66 -6.25
CA PRO A 67 -4.40 -10.60 -5.80
C PRO A 67 -5.12 -9.30 -5.41
N SER A 68 -6.42 -9.22 -5.63
CA SER A 68 -7.22 -8.07 -5.21
C SER A 68 -7.64 -8.14 -3.74
N ARG A 69 -7.42 -9.25 -3.06
CA ARG A 69 -7.69 -9.36 -1.62
C ARG A 69 -6.52 -8.84 -0.82
N PHE A 70 -6.75 -7.73 -0.17
CA PHE A 70 -5.76 -7.06 0.65
C PHE A 70 -6.44 -6.32 1.80
N ALA A 71 -5.65 -5.96 2.78
CA ALA A 71 -6.05 -5.06 3.86
C ALA A 71 -5.00 -3.98 4.06
N LEU A 72 -5.46 -2.79 4.39
CA LEU A 72 -4.62 -1.61 4.59
C LEU A 72 -4.77 -1.10 6.02
N ALA A 73 -3.64 -0.78 6.64
CA ALA A 73 -3.61 -0.10 7.93
C ALA A 73 -2.57 1.01 7.89
N CYS A 74 -2.99 2.24 8.07
CA CYS A 74 -2.13 3.41 8.10
C CYS A 74 -2.20 4.06 9.48
N ARG A 75 -1.08 4.64 9.92
CA ARG A 75 -1.00 5.29 11.22
C ARG A 75 0.00 6.43 11.22
N GLN A 76 -0.19 7.36 12.12
CA GLN A 76 0.81 8.36 12.42
C GLN A 76 1.93 7.72 13.23
N VAL A 77 3.16 7.89 12.78
CA VAL A 77 4.36 7.33 13.42
C VAL A 77 5.38 8.41 13.81
N GLY A 78 5.06 9.65 13.54
CA GLY A 78 5.90 10.79 13.82
C GLY A 78 5.11 12.09 13.70
N PRO A 79 5.75 13.24 13.92
CA PRO A 79 5.08 14.53 13.75
C PRO A 79 4.66 14.72 12.29
N ILE A 80 3.45 15.23 12.09
CA ILE A 80 2.95 15.64 10.79
C ILE A 80 2.97 17.16 10.76
N THR A 81 3.86 17.72 9.96
CA THR A 81 4.10 19.17 9.90
C THR A 81 3.60 19.81 8.62
N VAL A 82 3.16 18.99 7.64
CA VAL A 82 2.62 19.52 6.39
C VAL A 82 1.29 20.24 6.63
N ASP A 83 1.07 21.29 5.86
CA ASP A 83 -0.19 21.99 5.87
C ASP A 83 -1.22 21.20 5.02
N LEU A 84 -2.24 20.65 5.68
CA LEU A 84 -3.25 19.83 5.02
C LEU A 84 -4.01 20.61 3.93
N THR A 85 -4.14 21.92 4.08
CA THR A 85 -4.84 22.77 3.09
C THR A 85 -4.06 22.89 1.78
N LYS A 86 -2.75 22.62 1.80
CA LYS A 86 -1.88 22.67 0.62
C LYS A 86 -1.71 21.33 -0.07
N LEU A 87 -2.18 20.25 0.54
CA LEU A 87 -2.16 18.94 -0.10
C LEU A 87 -3.25 18.85 -1.17
N PRO A 88 -2.97 18.17 -2.29
CA PRO A 88 -4.03 17.83 -3.24
C PRO A 88 -5.15 17.08 -2.53
N LYS A 89 -6.38 17.37 -2.92
CA LYS A 89 -7.54 16.70 -2.32
C LYS A 89 -7.51 15.19 -2.54
N GLU A 90 -6.91 14.76 -3.63
CA GLU A 90 -6.71 13.37 -4.01
C GLU A 90 -5.32 13.20 -4.62
N ALA A 91 -4.56 12.23 -4.14
CA ALA A 91 -3.23 11.92 -4.69
C ALA A 91 -2.88 10.45 -4.53
N GLU A 92 -2.34 9.84 -5.56
CA GLU A 92 -1.76 8.51 -5.45
C GLU A 92 -0.50 8.55 -4.60
N VAL A 93 -0.41 7.68 -3.61
CA VAL A 93 0.75 7.61 -2.71
C VAL A 93 1.54 6.31 -2.86
N PHE A 94 0.94 5.30 -3.47
CA PHE A 94 1.59 4.01 -3.69
C PHE A 94 0.89 3.26 -4.82
N SER A 95 1.67 2.52 -5.61
CA SER A 95 1.13 1.55 -6.58
C SER A 95 2.08 0.37 -6.71
N GLU A 96 1.52 -0.81 -6.89
CA GLU A 96 2.26 -2.03 -7.12
C GLU A 96 1.53 -2.91 -8.13
N LYS A 97 2.27 -3.41 -9.12
CA LYS A 97 1.73 -4.39 -10.05
C LYS A 97 1.63 -5.74 -9.35
N THR A 98 0.42 -6.24 -9.21
CA THR A 98 0.13 -7.50 -8.52
C THR A 98 -0.08 -8.67 -9.47
N SER A 99 -0.17 -8.42 -10.77
CA SER A 99 -0.19 -9.47 -11.77
C SER A 99 0.48 -8.99 -13.06
N LEU A 100 0.91 -9.94 -13.89
CA LEU A 100 1.48 -9.64 -15.22
C LEU A 100 0.45 -9.04 -16.18
N VAL A 101 -0.84 -9.22 -15.89
CA VAL A 101 -1.91 -8.87 -16.82
C VAL A 101 -2.90 -7.94 -16.09
N PHE A 102 -2.69 -6.64 -16.23
CA PHE A 102 -3.70 -5.60 -15.96
C PHE A 102 -4.22 -5.46 -14.51
N LYS A 103 -3.56 -6.04 -13.51
CA LYS A 103 -3.94 -5.82 -12.12
C LYS A 103 -2.86 -5.05 -11.38
N GLU A 104 -3.29 -4.01 -10.73
CA GLU A 104 -2.43 -3.10 -9.98
C GLU A 104 -3.15 -2.76 -8.69
N THR A 105 -2.43 -2.80 -7.58
CA THR A 105 -2.92 -2.27 -6.31
C THR A 105 -2.48 -0.83 -6.19
N ARG A 106 -3.43 0.06 -6.00
CA ARG A 106 -3.18 1.49 -5.81
C ARG A 106 -3.64 1.93 -4.45
N VAL A 107 -2.91 2.84 -3.86
CA VAL A 107 -3.33 3.54 -2.65
C VAL A 107 -3.38 5.02 -2.94
N VAL A 108 -4.54 5.60 -2.70
CA VAL A 108 -4.83 7.01 -2.90
C VAL A 108 -5.07 7.66 -1.55
N ARG A 109 -4.49 8.84 -1.33
CA ARG A 109 -4.76 9.66 -0.16
C ARG A 109 -5.82 10.71 -0.51
N LEU A 110 -6.86 10.76 0.29
CA LEU A 110 -7.85 11.84 0.29
C LEU A 110 -7.63 12.69 1.54
N VAL A 111 -7.97 13.96 1.48
CA VAL A 111 -7.85 14.86 2.62
C VAL A 111 -9.24 15.26 3.11
N ASP A 112 -9.56 14.88 4.33
CA ASP A 112 -10.75 15.31 5.03
C ASP A 112 -10.39 16.47 5.97
N LEU A 113 -10.51 17.69 5.46
CA LEU A 113 -10.11 18.88 6.20
C LEU A 113 -11.00 19.13 7.41
N ALA A 114 -12.30 18.85 7.28
CA ALA A 114 -13.24 19.09 8.37
C ALA A 114 -12.91 18.29 9.63
N HIS A 115 -12.35 17.11 9.47
CA HIS A 115 -11.98 16.21 10.56
C HIS A 115 -10.47 16.12 10.78
N ARG A 116 -9.68 16.95 10.07
CA ARG A 116 -8.22 16.93 10.12
C ARG A 116 -7.66 15.51 9.98
N THR A 117 -8.17 14.78 9.01
CA THR A 117 -7.88 13.36 8.82
C THR A 117 -7.40 13.10 7.40
N LEU A 118 -6.36 12.29 7.29
CA LEU A 118 -5.91 11.73 6.03
C LEU A 118 -6.61 10.40 5.83
N VAL A 119 -7.16 10.20 4.66
CA VAL A 119 -7.93 9.01 4.31
C VAL A 119 -7.17 8.26 3.24
N TYR A 120 -6.77 7.03 3.51
CA TYR A 120 -6.04 6.18 2.58
C TYR A 120 -6.96 5.10 2.07
N LEU A 121 -7.12 5.04 0.77
CA LEU A 121 -7.96 4.07 0.09
C LEU A 121 -7.10 3.20 -0.81
N ALA A 122 -7.01 1.92 -0.49
CA ALA A 122 -6.40 0.92 -1.35
C ALA A 122 -7.46 0.26 -2.22
N TYR A 123 -7.18 0.08 -3.48
CA TYR A 123 -8.06 -0.61 -4.41
C TYR A 123 -7.26 -1.30 -5.50
N SER A 124 -7.88 -2.34 -6.06
CA SER A 124 -7.32 -3.08 -7.19
C SER A 124 -7.91 -2.55 -8.49
N THR A 125 -7.06 -2.27 -9.46
CA THR A 125 -7.52 -1.97 -10.81
C THR A 125 -7.99 -3.26 -11.47
N ARG A 126 -9.18 -3.23 -12.07
CA ARG A 126 -9.74 -4.36 -12.81
C ARG A 126 -10.17 -3.92 -14.19
N VAL A 127 -9.91 -4.78 -15.16
CA VAL A 127 -10.42 -4.62 -16.52
C VAL A 127 -11.79 -5.29 -16.67
N VAL A 128 -12.26 -6.03 -15.66
CA VAL A 128 -13.52 -6.80 -15.69
C VAL A 128 -14.63 -6.04 -14.97
N GLU A 129 -15.87 -6.25 -15.41
CA GLU A 129 -17.05 -5.65 -14.78
C GLU A 129 -17.14 -5.99 -13.29
N GLY A 130 -17.59 -5.03 -12.51
CA GLY A 130 -17.80 -5.15 -11.08
C GLY A 130 -17.02 -4.11 -10.28
N SER A 131 -17.40 -3.95 -9.03
CA SER A 131 -16.72 -3.05 -8.11
C SER A 131 -15.38 -3.65 -7.68
N PRO A 132 -14.29 -2.88 -7.70
CA PRO A 132 -13.00 -3.37 -7.22
C PRO A 132 -13.04 -3.59 -5.71
N PHE A 133 -12.26 -4.56 -5.26
CA PHE A 133 -11.98 -4.68 -3.83
C PHE A 133 -11.28 -3.43 -3.34
N ASN A 134 -11.67 -2.96 -2.18
CA ASN A 134 -11.08 -1.78 -1.57
C ASN A 134 -10.92 -1.96 -0.06
N SER A 135 -10.00 -1.21 0.49
CA SER A 135 -9.73 -1.18 1.93
C SER A 135 -9.44 0.26 2.32
N LEU A 136 -10.05 0.70 3.39
CA LEU A 136 -9.94 2.05 3.89
C LEU A 136 -9.15 2.09 5.19
N SER A 137 -8.26 3.07 5.31
CA SER A 137 -7.61 3.40 6.58
C SER A 137 -7.60 4.91 6.77
N THR A 138 -7.87 5.37 7.97
CA THR A 138 -7.90 6.80 8.30
C THR A 138 -6.84 7.14 9.32
N VAL A 139 -6.17 8.26 9.11
CA VAL A 139 -5.12 8.76 10.00
C VAL A 139 -5.49 10.17 10.45
N PRO A 140 -6.12 10.32 11.62
CA PRO A 140 -6.32 11.64 12.19
C PRO A 140 -4.95 12.25 12.50
N VAL A 141 -4.78 13.51 12.12
CA VAL A 141 -3.54 14.23 12.38
C VAL A 141 -3.57 14.71 13.82
N MET A 142 -2.74 14.10 14.63
CA MET A 142 -2.66 14.35 16.06
C MET A 142 -1.34 15.05 16.40
N ARG A 143 -1.37 15.81 17.47
CA ARG A 143 -0.15 16.36 18.04
C ARG A 143 0.76 15.20 18.45
N TRP A 144 2.01 15.26 17.99
CA TRP A 144 2.99 14.23 18.31
C TRP A 144 3.82 14.67 19.50
N GLU A 145 3.68 13.96 20.60
CA GLU A 145 4.47 14.15 21.82
C GLU A 145 5.36 12.93 22.01
N GLN A 146 6.65 13.19 22.25
CA GLN A 146 7.59 12.15 22.62
C GLN A 146 7.60 11.96 24.14
#